data_c04e22d97fcb739c51dd939673e69334
#
_entry.id   c04e22d97fcb739c51dd939673e69334
#
_cell.length_a   1.000
_cell.length_b   1.000
_cell.length_c   1.000
_cell.angle_alpha   90.00
_cell.angle_beta   90.00
_cell.angle_gamma   90.00
#
_symmetry.space_group_name_H-M   'P 1'
#
loop_
_entity.id
_entity.type
_entity.pdbx_description
1 polymer ?
#
loop_
_entity_poly.entity_id
_entity_poly.type
_entity_poly.pdbx_seq_one_letter_code
_entity_poly.pdbx_strand_id
1 'polypeptide(L)'
;MFTEVGRRVQPHCTGVGKALLAQLPEDEARAVLGPNPLPAHTEYTVTDPQELMDQLAEARERGYVVDDQEQEIGVRCIALAVPGAPTPTALSVSGPEARIRALEEQAGASALVPVMHQIAARLGQVLAP
;
A
#
# COMPACT_ATOMS: atom_id res chain seq x y z
N MET A 1 4.77 13.58 7.89
CA MET A 1 4.41 12.15 7.95
C MET A 1 4.18 11.76 9.39
N PHE A 2 3.08 11.13 9.64
CA PHE A 2 2.66 10.82 10.99
C PHE A 2 2.25 9.36 11.11
N THR A 3 3.05 8.57 11.81
CA THR A 3 2.80 7.13 12.00
C THR A 3 2.96 6.78 13.47
N GLU A 4 1.96 6.14 14.05
CA GLU A 4 1.99 5.67 15.44
C GLU A 4 1.14 4.41 15.61
N VAL A 5 1.47 3.62 16.62
CA VAL A 5 0.73 2.39 16.93
C VAL A 5 -0.70 2.74 17.34
N GLY A 6 -1.66 2.00 16.79
CA GLY A 6 -3.09 2.20 17.06
C GLY A 6 -3.77 3.28 16.22
N ARG A 7 -3.03 4.00 15.41
CA ARG A 7 -3.60 5.03 14.53
C ARG A 7 -4.43 4.40 13.41
N ARG A 8 -5.63 4.94 13.17
CA ARG A 8 -6.47 4.58 12.03
C ARG A 8 -6.22 5.53 10.87
N VAL A 9 -6.10 5.01 9.67
CA VAL A 9 -5.87 5.78 8.45
C VAL A 9 -6.89 5.40 7.39
N GLN A 10 -7.05 6.28 6.39
CA GLN A 10 -7.96 6.03 5.28
C GLN A 10 -7.38 4.93 4.36
N PRO A 11 -8.19 3.94 3.96
CA PRO A 11 -7.67 2.81 3.17
C PRO A 11 -7.38 3.17 1.71
N HIS A 12 -8.00 4.20 1.15
CA HIS A 12 -7.88 4.54 -0.27
C HIS A 12 -6.66 5.38 -0.61
N CYS A 13 -6.03 6.03 0.37
CA CYS A 13 -4.94 6.98 0.12
C CYS A 13 -3.68 6.71 0.96
N THR A 14 -3.57 5.53 1.55
CA THR A 14 -2.37 5.09 2.26
C THR A 14 -1.82 3.82 1.64
N GLY A 15 -0.50 3.62 1.72
CA GLY A 15 0.13 2.41 1.20
C GLY A 15 -0.41 1.15 1.87
N VAL A 16 -0.41 1.12 3.21
CA VAL A 16 -0.92 -0.04 3.96
C VAL A 16 -2.40 -0.30 3.66
N GLY A 17 -3.22 0.75 3.57
CA GLY A 17 -4.64 0.61 3.25
C GLY A 17 -4.85 0.00 1.88
N LYS A 18 -4.17 0.50 0.85
CA LYS A 18 -4.23 -0.06 -0.50
C LYS A 18 -3.72 -1.51 -0.54
N ALA A 19 -2.62 -1.81 0.16
CA ALA A 19 -2.08 -3.18 0.22
C ALA A 19 -3.05 -4.15 0.89
N LEU A 20 -3.78 -3.70 1.91
CA LEU A 20 -4.82 -4.50 2.55
C LEU A 20 -6.02 -4.70 1.63
N LEU A 21 -6.50 -3.64 0.97
CA LEU A 21 -7.60 -3.73 -0.01
C LEU A 21 -7.26 -4.68 -1.16
N ALA A 22 -6.01 -4.65 -1.64
CA ALA A 22 -5.57 -5.51 -2.73
C ALA A 22 -5.60 -7.00 -2.36
N GLN A 23 -5.58 -7.35 -1.07
CA GLN A 23 -5.67 -8.74 -0.59
C GLN A 23 -7.10 -9.24 -0.50
N LEU A 24 -8.10 -8.35 -0.53
CA LEU A 24 -9.51 -8.73 -0.46
C LEU A 24 -10.03 -9.17 -1.83
N PRO A 25 -11.04 -10.05 -1.87
CA PRO A 25 -11.81 -10.25 -3.09
C PRO A 25 -12.37 -8.93 -3.60
N GLU A 26 -12.51 -8.82 -4.92
CA GLU A 26 -12.92 -7.56 -5.56
C GLU A 26 -14.23 -7.00 -5.00
N ASP A 27 -15.23 -7.84 -4.79
CA ASP A 27 -16.52 -7.44 -4.25
C ASP A 27 -16.40 -6.90 -2.81
N GLU A 28 -15.55 -7.51 -1.99
CA GLU A 28 -15.30 -7.03 -0.62
C GLU A 28 -14.57 -5.69 -0.62
N ALA A 29 -13.58 -5.51 -1.48
CA ALA A 29 -12.87 -4.23 -1.61
C ALA A 29 -13.85 -3.13 -2.06
N ARG A 30 -14.72 -3.41 -3.03
CA ARG A 30 -15.76 -2.47 -3.46
C ARG A 30 -16.71 -2.10 -2.32
N ALA A 31 -17.09 -3.07 -1.50
CA ALA A 31 -17.98 -2.83 -0.37
C ALA A 31 -17.33 -1.92 0.68
N VAL A 32 -16.03 -2.08 0.94
CA VAL A 32 -15.28 -1.21 1.85
C VAL A 32 -15.23 0.23 1.33
N LEU A 33 -14.97 0.40 0.04
CA LEU A 33 -14.86 1.74 -0.55
C LEU A 33 -16.21 2.44 -0.72
N GLY A 34 -17.27 1.68 -0.98
CA GLY A 34 -18.60 2.22 -1.27
C GLY A 34 -18.71 2.82 -2.67
N PRO A 35 -19.93 3.28 -3.06
CA PRO A 35 -20.20 3.79 -4.41
C PRO A 35 -19.92 5.28 -4.59
N ASN A 36 -19.71 6.02 -3.51
CA ASN A 36 -19.56 7.48 -3.53
C ASN A 36 -18.11 7.88 -3.76
N PRO A 37 -17.85 9.10 -4.25
CA PRO A 37 -16.48 9.61 -4.33
C PRO A 37 -15.77 9.53 -2.98
N LEU A 38 -14.47 9.18 -3.02
CA LEU A 38 -13.66 9.05 -1.82
C LEU A 38 -13.10 10.41 -1.40
N PRO A 39 -12.90 10.67 -0.10
CA PRO A 39 -12.36 11.96 0.36
C PRO A 39 -10.98 12.26 -0.20
N ALA A 40 -10.77 13.48 -0.70
CA ALA A 40 -9.48 13.96 -1.13
C ALA A 40 -8.70 14.56 0.05
N HIS A 41 -7.48 14.11 0.26
CA HIS A 41 -6.55 14.66 1.26
C HIS A 41 -5.51 15.56 0.61
N THR A 42 -5.18 15.29 -0.65
CA THR A 42 -4.29 16.10 -1.48
C THR A 42 -4.85 16.16 -2.89
N GLU A 43 -4.23 16.95 -3.77
CA GLU A 43 -4.60 16.96 -5.18
C GLU A 43 -4.30 15.64 -5.90
N TYR A 44 -3.47 14.77 -5.31
CA TYR A 44 -3.09 13.48 -5.88
C TYR A 44 -3.93 12.31 -5.39
N THR A 45 -4.79 12.52 -4.41
CA THR A 45 -5.66 11.46 -3.88
C THR A 45 -6.58 10.94 -4.97
N VAL A 46 -6.62 9.61 -5.16
CA VAL A 46 -7.59 8.98 -6.04
C VAL A 46 -8.96 9.01 -5.37
N THR A 47 -9.92 9.67 -5.98
CA THR A 47 -11.27 9.87 -5.41
C THR A 47 -12.34 9.04 -6.10
N ASP A 48 -12.07 8.50 -7.28
CA ASP A 48 -12.98 7.62 -8.00
C ASP A 48 -12.77 6.17 -7.55
N PRO A 49 -13.78 5.49 -6.97
CA PRO A 49 -13.64 4.10 -6.55
C PRO A 49 -13.22 3.15 -7.69
N GLN A 50 -13.72 3.36 -8.91
CA GLN A 50 -13.34 2.49 -10.03
C GLN A 50 -11.87 2.66 -10.43
N GLU A 51 -11.38 3.89 -10.44
CA GLU A 51 -9.97 4.15 -10.71
C GLU A 51 -9.08 3.47 -9.65
N LEU A 52 -9.50 3.52 -8.39
CA LEU A 52 -8.78 2.83 -7.33
C LEU A 52 -8.80 1.31 -7.53
N MET A 53 -9.95 0.74 -7.90
CA MET A 53 -10.04 -0.70 -8.19
C MET A 53 -9.09 -1.11 -9.32
N ASP A 54 -8.94 -0.29 -10.34
CA ASP A 54 -8.01 -0.53 -11.44
C ASP A 54 -6.55 -0.49 -10.94
N GLN A 55 -6.21 0.44 -10.07
CA GLN A 55 -4.89 0.50 -9.43
C GLN A 55 -4.60 -0.74 -8.58
N LEU A 56 -5.59 -1.22 -7.84
CA LEU A 56 -5.45 -2.43 -7.03
C LEU A 56 -5.20 -3.67 -7.88
N ALA A 57 -5.86 -3.78 -9.05
CA ALA A 57 -5.63 -4.86 -9.99
C ALA A 57 -4.19 -4.85 -10.52
N GLU A 58 -3.68 -3.69 -10.90
CA GLU A 58 -2.28 -3.53 -11.32
C GLU A 58 -1.31 -3.90 -10.20
N ALA A 59 -1.62 -3.48 -8.98
CA ALA A 59 -0.79 -3.77 -7.81
C ALA A 59 -0.70 -5.27 -7.52
N ARG A 60 -1.78 -6.01 -7.71
CA ARG A 60 -1.77 -7.48 -7.54
C ARG A 60 -0.81 -8.13 -8.53
N GLU A 61 -0.74 -7.65 -9.75
CA GLU A 61 0.17 -8.18 -10.77
C GLU A 61 1.63 -7.86 -10.48
N ARG A 62 1.94 -6.61 -10.11
CA ARG A 62 3.33 -6.21 -9.87
C ARG A 62 3.82 -6.53 -8.46
N GLY A 63 2.93 -6.79 -7.49
CA GLY A 63 3.27 -7.24 -6.15
C GLY A 63 3.50 -6.15 -5.11
N TYR A 64 3.15 -4.89 -5.39
CA TYR A 64 3.23 -3.79 -4.43
C TYR A 64 2.29 -2.65 -4.82
N VAL A 65 2.00 -1.78 -3.86
CA VAL A 65 1.22 -0.57 -4.07
C VAL A 65 2.07 0.66 -3.79
N VAL A 66 1.65 1.80 -4.34
CA VAL A 66 2.29 3.09 -4.12
C VAL A 66 1.25 4.10 -3.64
N ASP A 67 1.59 4.82 -2.58
CA ASP A 67 0.95 6.06 -2.18
C ASP A 67 1.91 7.19 -2.53
N ASP A 68 1.65 7.88 -3.64
CA ASP A 68 2.51 8.99 -4.09
C ASP A 68 1.84 10.31 -3.71
N GLN A 69 2.12 10.77 -2.49
CA GLN A 69 1.62 12.05 -1.99
C GLN A 69 0.09 12.11 -1.89
N GLU A 70 -0.58 10.96 -1.82
CA GLU A 70 -2.05 10.90 -1.79
C GLU A 70 -2.63 11.18 -0.41
N GLN A 71 -1.89 10.85 0.65
CA GLN A 71 -2.25 11.16 2.03
C GLN A 71 -1.65 12.49 2.47
N GLU A 72 -0.43 12.77 2.09
CA GLU A 72 0.33 13.95 2.51
C GLU A 72 1.32 14.35 1.41
N ILE A 73 1.31 15.63 1.03
CA ILE A 73 2.25 16.17 0.05
C ILE A 73 3.69 15.97 0.55
N GLY A 74 4.57 15.56 -0.34
CA GLY A 74 5.99 15.33 -0.04
C GLY A 74 6.31 13.96 0.52
N VAL A 75 5.31 13.13 0.79
CA VAL A 75 5.48 11.77 1.34
C VAL A 75 5.10 10.72 0.30
N ARG A 76 6.01 9.78 0.05
CA ARG A 76 5.77 8.60 -0.80
C ARG A 76 5.92 7.35 0.04
N CYS A 77 5.04 6.39 -0.19
CA CYS A 77 5.01 5.12 0.54
C CYS A 77 4.92 3.96 -0.45
N ILE A 78 5.71 2.93 -0.22
CA ILE A 78 5.60 1.65 -0.91
C ILE A 78 5.08 0.64 0.12
N ALA A 79 4.09 -0.15 -0.25
CA ALA A 79 3.54 -1.17 0.64
C ALA A 79 3.25 -2.46 -0.13
N LEU A 80 3.29 -3.57 0.58
CA LEU A 80 2.97 -4.87 0.01
C LEU A 80 2.42 -5.82 1.07
N ALA A 81 1.78 -6.88 0.59
CA ALA A 81 1.18 -7.88 1.45
C ALA A 81 2.23 -8.70 2.18
N VAL A 82 1.92 -9.08 3.40
CA VAL A 82 2.68 -10.07 4.17
C VAL A 82 2.00 -11.43 3.96
N PRO A 83 2.58 -12.34 3.15
CA PRO A 83 1.97 -13.62 2.84
C PRO A 83 2.01 -14.57 4.04
N GLY A 84 0.97 -15.38 4.20
CA GLY A 84 0.93 -16.41 5.25
C GLY A 84 0.49 -15.93 6.63
N ALA A 85 0.24 -14.64 6.82
CA ALA A 85 -0.32 -14.14 8.07
C ALA A 85 -1.78 -14.60 8.24
N PRO A 86 -2.25 -14.86 9.48
CA PRO A 86 -3.60 -15.36 9.73
C PRO A 86 -4.70 -14.35 9.38
N THR A 87 -4.36 -13.05 9.36
CA THR A 87 -5.26 -11.97 8.93
C THR A 87 -4.54 -11.11 7.90
N PRO A 88 -5.26 -10.37 7.05
CA PRO A 88 -4.61 -9.46 6.11
C PRO A 88 -3.65 -8.51 6.82
N THR A 89 -2.39 -8.55 6.41
CA THR A 89 -1.30 -7.78 7.00
C THR A 89 -0.47 -7.17 5.87
N ALA A 90 0.06 -5.98 6.10
CA ALA A 90 0.89 -5.28 5.12
C ALA A 90 2.15 -4.71 5.77
N LEU A 91 3.20 -4.60 4.96
CA LEU A 91 4.46 -3.96 5.31
C LEU A 91 4.63 -2.73 4.44
N SER A 92 5.06 -1.62 5.01
CA SER A 92 5.29 -0.40 4.24
C SER A 92 6.60 0.28 4.61
N VAL A 93 7.12 1.04 3.64
CA VAL A 93 8.25 1.94 3.82
C VAL A 93 7.81 3.31 3.32
N SER A 94 7.92 4.31 4.18
CA SER A 94 7.52 5.69 3.88
C SER A 94 8.67 6.65 4.12
N GLY A 95 8.68 7.73 3.38
CA GLY A 95 9.69 8.76 3.54
C GLY A 95 9.47 9.94 2.59
N PRO A 96 10.44 10.87 2.54
CA PRO A 96 10.40 11.97 1.58
C PRO A 96 10.27 11.43 0.16
N GLU A 97 9.39 12.03 -0.63
CA GLU A 97 9.04 11.57 -1.98
C GLU A 97 10.26 11.30 -2.85
N ALA A 98 11.18 12.26 -2.92
CA ALA A 98 12.36 12.12 -3.77
C ALA A 98 13.29 10.97 -3.31
N ARG A 99 13.40 10.76 -2.01
CA ARG A 99 14.25 9.68 -1.46
C ARG A 99 13.66 8.31 -1.76
N ILE A 100 12.37 8.13 -1.55
CA ILE A 100 11.70 6.85 -1.82
C ILE A 100 11.75 6.55 -3.32
N ARG A 101 11.50 7.54 -4.17
CA ARG A 101 11.59 7.38 -5.63
C ARG A 101 13.00 6.96 -6.06
N ALA A 102 14.04 7.55 -5.49
CA ALA A 102 15.42 7.16 -5.78
C ALA A 102 15.71 5.71 -5.37
N LEU A 103 15.18 5.25 -4.24
CA LEU A 103 15.32 3.85 -3.81
C LEU A 103 14.58 2.87 -4.75
N GLU A 104 13.42 3.27 -5.28
CA GLU A 104 12.69 2.45 -6.25
C GLU A 104 13.43 2.30 -7.57
N GLU A 105 14.19 3.30 -7.98
CA GLU A 105 14.94 3.31 -9.24
C GLU A 105 16.21 2.44 -9.21
N GLN A 106 16.66 2.04 -8.02
CA GLN A 106 17.79 1.14 -7.89
C GLN A 106 17.43 -0.25 -8.40
N ALA A 107 18.37 -0.91 -9.07
CA ALA A 107 18.19 -2.25 -9.62
C ALA A 107 18.89 -3.31 -8.75
N GLY A 108 18.52 -4.58 -8.97
CA GLY A 108 19.16 -5.73 -8.35
C GLY A 108 18.44 -6.23 -7.10
N ALA A 109 19.00 -7.32 -6.51
CA ALA A 109 18.38 -8.02 -5.39
C ALA A 109 18.36 -7.20 -4.09
N SER A 110 19.19 -6.17 -3.99
CA SER A 110 19.21 -5.25 -2.85
C SER A 110 18.34 -4.00 -3.04
N ALA A 111 17.60 -3.92 -4.16
CA ALA A 111 16.65 -2.83 -4.39
C ALA A 111 15.49 -2.88 -3.40
N LEU A 112 14.82 -1.75 -3.20
CA LEU A 112 13.80 -1.59 -2.16
C LEU A 112 12.71 -2.66 -2.23
N VAL A 113 12.04 -2.83 -3.37
CA VAL A 113 10.90 -3.75 -3.47
C VAL A 113 11.31 -5.21 -3.27
N PRO A 114 12.38 -5.73 -3.90
CA PRO A 114 12.86 -7.09 -3.62
C PRO A 114 13.20 -7.32 -2.14
N VAL A 115 13.84 -6.36 -1.47
CA VAL A 115 14.16 -6.47 -0.04
C VAL A 115 12.88 -6.49 0.79
N MET A 116 11.91 -5.65 0.47
CA MET A 116 10.62 -5.64 1.16
C MET A 116 9.90 -6.99 1.02
N HIS A 117 9.91 -7.60 -0.16
CA HIS A 117 9.32 -8.92 -0.37
C HIS A 117 10.00 -10.01 0.47
N GLN A 118 11.33 -9.97 0.60
CA GLN A 118 12.06 -10.91 1.44
C GLN A 118 11.68 -10.75 2.91
N ILE A 119 11.61 -9.51 3.40
CA ILE A 119 11.21 -9.21 4.78
C ILE A 119 9.77 -9.66 5.02
N ALA A 120 8.87 -9.35 4.10
CA ALA A 120 7.46 -9.73 4.21
C ALA A 120 7.29 -11.25 4.27
N ALA A 121 8.03 -12.00 3.46
CA ALA A 121 7.98 -13.45 3.46
C ALA A 121 8.43 -14.03 4.81
N ARG A 122 9.52 -13.51 5.38
CA ARG A 122 10.00 -13.93 6.69
C ARG A 122 9.02 -13.56 7.81
N LEU A 123 8.47 -12.35 7.75
CA LEU A 123 7.47 -11.91 8.73
C LEU A 123 6.22 -12.80 8.66
N GLY A 124 5.79 -13.17 7.48
CA GLY A 124 4.66 -14.09 7.28
C GLY A 124 4.90 -15.45 7.91
N GLN A 125 6.12 -15.98 7.83
CA GLN A 125 6.50 -17.24 8.49
C GLN A 125 6.42 -17.12 10.02
N VAL A 126 6.84 -16.00 10.58
CA VAL A 126 6.78 -15.75 12.04
C VAL A 126 5.33 -15.63 12.51
N LEU A 127 4.47 -14.98 11.71
CA LEU A 127 3.06 -14.75 12.06
C LEU A 127 2.15 -15.94 11.74
N ALA A 128 2.60 -16.90 10.95
CA ALA A 128 1.81 -18.08 10.58
C ALA A 128 1.39 -18.88 11.83
N PRO A 129 0.15 -19.43 11.84
CA PRO A 129 -0.35 -20.22 12.96
C PRO A 129 0.40 -21.55 13.14
#